data_56c0fa7a4e88d4829c7ffac0551c57c7
#
_entry.id   56c0fa7a4e88d4829c7ffac0551c57c7
#
_cell.length_a   1.000
_cell.length_b   1.000
_cell.length_c   1.000
_cell.angle_alpha   90.00
_cell.angle_beta   90.00
_cell.angle_gamma   90.00
#
_symmetry.space_group_name_H-M   'P 1'
#
loop_
_entity.id
_entity.type
_entity.pdbx_description
1 polymer ?
#
loop_
_entity_poly.entity_id
_entity_poly.type
_entity_poly.pdbx_seq_one_letter_code
_entity_poly.pdbx_strand_id
1 'polypeptide(L)'
;MVASKMVTPKKILLISCGALASTLKSLLKQNQWDFIKLECLPAIWHNHPEKIVPGLKQKIALAKTSKKFNKILVAYGDCGTKGELDKLLDKSGAVRIKGNHCYEFFTGSEEFEKIFSSEIGSFYLSDYLVTFFDKLILDGLGIKKHPHLRDIYFKNYKKLVYLAQTNNIVLQRKAKLAADFLGLEYSYKFTGYKNIELFINHQLSNR
;
A
#
# COMPACT_ATOMS: atom_id res chain seq x y z
N MET A 1 -4.57 -36.29 35.34
CA MET A 1 -3.72 -35.55 34.37
C MET A 1 -4.62 -34.82 33.40
N VAL A 2 -4.74 -33.52 33.56
CA VAL A 2 -5.54 -32.67 32.63
C VAL A 2 -4.64 -32.36 31.43
N ALA A 3 -4.97 -32.95 30.29
CA ALA A 3 -4.27 -32.66 29.05
C ALA A 3 -4.44 -31.17 28.73
N SER A 4 -3.36 -30.40 28.84
CA SER A 4 -3.27 -29.03 28.38
C SER A 4 -3.61 -29.05 26.90
N LYS A 5 -4.80 -28.52 26.51
CA LYS A 5 -5.12 -28.25 25.12
C LYS A 5 -4.05 -27.28 24.59
N MET A 6 -3.16 -27.77 23.74
CA MET A 6 -2.26 -26.91 22.99
C MET A 6 -3.12 -25.96 22.16
N VAL A 7 -3.20 -24.73 22.60
CA VAL A 7 -3.85 -23.65 21.85
C VAL A 7 -2.99 -23.42 20.60
N THR A 8 -3.44 -23.95 19.47
CA THR A 8 -2.80 -23.65 18.18
C THR A 8 -2.75 -22.13 18.00
N PRO A 9 -1.57 -21.56 17.72
CA PRO A 9 -1.46 -20.11 17.59
C PRO A 9 -2.42 -19.62 16.51
N LYS A 10 -3.24 -18.64 16.87
CA LYS A 10 -4.23 -18.06 15.96
C LYS A 10 -3.49 -17.44 14.76
N LYS A 11 -3.67 -18.01 13.57
CA LYS A 11 -3.08 -17.49 12.34
C LYS A 11 -3.93 -16.36 11.77
N ILE A 12 -3.26 -15.31 11.33
CA ILE A 12 -3.88 -14.15 10.68
C ILE A 12 -3.47 -14.16 9.21
N LEU A 13 -4.41 -13.88 8.30
CA LEU A 13 -4.10 -13.59 6.92
C LEU A 13 -4.07 -12.08 6.71
N LEU A 14 -2.96 -11.55 6.20
CA LEU A 14 -2.82 -10.18 5.76
C LEU A 14 -2.80 -10.16 4.23
N ILE A 15 -3.85 -9.64 3.61
CA ILE A 15 -3.93 -9.49 2.16
C ILE A 15 -3.55 -8.05 1.80
N SER A 16 -2.64 -7.87 0.86
CA SER A 16 -2.06 -6.57 0.53
C SER A 16 -1.90 -6.34 -0.96
N CYS A 17 -1.78 -5.07 -1.34
CA CYS A 17 -1.20 -4.69 -2.63
C CYS A 17 0.25 -5.15 -2.72
N GLY A 18 0.66 -5.65 -3.88
CA GLY A 18 2.05 -6.06 -4.13
C GLY A 18 3.06 -4.91 -3.97
N ALA A 19 2.62 -3.67 -4.12
CA ALA A 19 3.45 -2.49 -3.87
C ALA A 19 3.92 -2.38 -2.41
N LEU A 20 3.18 -2.96 -1.46
CA LEU A 20 3.51 -2.96 -0.03
C LEU A 20 4.26 -4.23 0.41
N ALA A 21 4.49 -5.18 -0.51
CA ALA A 21 5.00 -6.51 -0.14
C ALA A 21 6.35 -6.48 0.58
N SER A 22 7.32 -5.70 0.10
CA SER A 22 8.64 -5.58 0.73
C SER A 22 8.56 -4.93 2.11
N THR A 23 7.80 -3.84 2.20
CA THR A 23 7.56 -3.11 3.46
C THR A 23 6.93 -4.03 4.50
N LEU A 24 5.84 -4.72 4.14
CA LEU A 24 5.14 -5.62 5.05
C LEU A 24 6.00 -6.82 5.47
N LYS A 25 6.76 -7.43 4.54
CA LYS A 25 7.70 -8.50 4.88
C LYS A 25 8.74 -8.06 5.91
N SER A 26 9.31 -6.87 5.72
CA SER A 26 10.28 -6.30 6.67
C SER A 26 9.65 -6.06 8.04
N LEU A 27 8.45 -5.47 8.05
CA LEU A 27 7.71 -5.17 9.28
C LEU A 27 7.34 -6.45 10.06
N LEU A 28 6.83 -7.48 9.35
CA LEU A 28 6.50 -8.77 9.97
C LEU A 28 7.72 -9.43 10.59
N LYS A 29 8.87 -9.37 9.89
CA LYS A 29 10.13 -9.92 10.39
C LYS A 29 10.65 -9.15 11.61
N GLN A 30 10.65 -7.82 11.58
CA GLN A 30 11.12 -6.96 12.67
C GLN A 30 10.32 -7.17 13.96
N ASN A 31 9.01 -7.38 13.84
CA ASN A 31 8.11 -7.57 14.98
C ASN A 31 7.93 -9.06 15.36
N GLN A 32 8.62 -9.99 14.70
CA GLN A 32 8.51 -11.44 14.95
C GLN A 32 7.05 -11.94 14.83
N TRP A 33 6.28 -11.40 13.87
CA TRP A 33 4.88 -11.77 13.64
C TRP A 33 4.73 -12.96 12.68
N ASP A 34 5.43 -14.06 12.97
CA ASP A 34 5.47 -15.27 12.13
C ASP A 34 4.11 -15.95 11.98
N PHE A 35 3.16 -15.65 12.88
CA PHE A 35 1.78 -16.11 12.82
C PHE A 35 0.92 -15.34 11.81
N ILE A 36 1.42 -14.26 11.21
CA ILE A 36 0.75 -13.50 10.14
C ILE A 36 1.25 -13.99 8.79
N LYS A 37 0.35 -14.62 8.02
CA LYS A 37 0.63 -14.97 6.62
C LYS A 37 0.34 -13.78 5.72
N LEU A 38 1.34 -13.33 4.97
CA LEU A 38 1.16 -12.28 3.97
C LEU A 38 0.82 -12.91 2.60
N GLU A 39 -0.23 -12.43 1.97
CA GLU A 39 -0.57 -12.68 0.57
C GLU A 39 -0.78 -11.36 -0.17
N CYS A 40 -0.21 -11.26 -1.38
CA CYS A 40 -0.31 -10.04 -2.17
C CYS A 40 -1.12 -10.26 -3.44
N LEU A 41 -1.85 -9.23 -3.85
CA LEU A 41 -2.42 -9.09 -5.17
C LEU A 41 -1.43 -8.31 -6.07
N PRO A 42 -1.50 -8.50 -7.39
CA PRO A 42 -0.57 -7.84 -8.31
C PRO A 42 -0.56 -6.32 -8.15
N ALA A 43 0.63 -5.73 -8.02
CA ALA A 43 0.77 -4.27 -7.87
C ALA A 43 0.27 -3.49 -9.10
N ILE A 44 0.34 -4.09 -10.29
CA ILE A 44 -0.17 -3.49 -11.54
C ILE A 44 -1.68 -3.21 -11.50
N TRP A 45 -2.43 -3.84 -10.58
CA TRP A 45 -3.85 -3.55 -10.39
C TRP A 45 -4.11 -2.15 -9.83
N HIS A 46 -3.07 -1.44 -9.43
CA HIS A 46 -3.19 0.00 -9.18
C HIS A 46 -3.77 0.75 -10.41
N ASN A 47 -3.40 0.34 -11.61
CA ASN A 47 -3.92 0.90 -12.87
C ASN A 47 -5.21 0.20 -13.35
N HIS A 48 -5.69 -0.80 -12.61
CA HIS A 48 -6.87 -1.61 -12.90
C HIS A 48 -7.71 -1.84 -11.64
N PRO A 49 -8.27 -0.77 -11.02
CA PRO A 49 -8.97 -0.87 -9.75
C PRO A 49 -10.18 -1.81 -9.79
N GLU A 50 -10.77 -2.03 -10.96
CA GLU A 50 -11.86 -2.98 -11.18
C GLU A 50 -11.49 -4.43 -10.84
N LYS A 51 -10.19 -4.78 -10.81
CA LYS A 51 -9.69 -6.11 -10.48
C LYS A 51 -9.46 -6.32 -8.98
N ILE A 52 -9.38 -5.25 -8.20
CA ILE A 52 -9.02 -5.31 -6.77
C ILE A 52 -10.09 -6.05 -5.98
N VAL A 53 -11.35 -5.61 -6.07
CA VAL A 53 -12.46 -6.19 -5.30
C VAL A 53 -12.71 -7.66 -5.65
N PRO A 54 -12.77 -8.08 -6.93
CA PRO A 54 -12.88 -9.50 -7.29
C PRO A 54 -11.72 -10.34 -6.75
N GLY A 55 -10.49 -9.86 -6.85
CA GLY A 55 -9.31 -10.58 -6.35
C GLY A 55 -9.31 -10.72 -4.84
N LEU A 56 -9.69 -9.69 -4.10
CA LEU A 56 -9.85 -9.74 -2.64
C LEU A 56 -10.96 -10.71 -2.24
N LYS A 57 -12.12 -10.65 -2.92
CA LYS A 57 -13.24 -11.56 -2.69
C LYS A 57 -12.83 -13.02 -2.81
N GLN A 58 -12.07 -13.36 -3.85
CA GLN A 58 -11.56 -14.71 -4.07
C GLN A 58 -10.62 -15.15 -2.93
N LYS A 59 -9.63 -14.31 -2.57
CA LYS A 59 -8.69 -14.65 -1.48
C LYS A 59 -9.37 -14.78 -0.13
N ILE A 60 -10.32 -13.91 0.19
CA ILE A 60 -11.10 -13.97 1.43
C ILE A 60 -11.94 -15.24 1.47
N ALA A 61 -12.60 -15.61 0.37
CA ALA A 61 -13.40 -16.83 0.28
C ALA A 61 -12.54 -18.08 0.51
N LEU A 62 -11.39 -18.18 -0.16
CA LEU A 62 -10.43 -19.29 0.04
C LEU A 62 -9.91 -19.36 1.48
N ALA A 63 -9.61 -18.21 2.09
CA ALA A 63 -9.16 -18.16 3.48
C ALA A 63 -10.22 -18.68 4.44
N LYS A 64 -11.48 -18.29 4.26
CA LYS A 64 -12.62 -18.75 5.08
C LYS A 64 -12.87 -20.22 4.92
N THR A 65 -12.87 -20.74 3.69
CA THR A 65 -13.07 -22.18 3.41
C THR A 65 -11.96 -23.02 4.03
N SER A 66 -10.71 -22.54 4.03
CA SER A 66 -9.58 -23.27 4.58
C SER A 66 -9.64 -23.42 6.10
N LYS A 67 -10.40 -22.60 6.81
CA LYS A 67 -10.49 -22.50 8.28
C LYS A 67 -9.13 -22.35 9.00
N LYS A 68 -8.08 -21.96 8.25
CA LYS A 68 -6.71 -21.84 8.79
C LYS A 68 -6.47 -20.50 9.51
N PHE A 69 -7.31 -19.51 9.25
CA PHE A 69 -7.15 -18.15 9.74
C PHE A 69 -8.31 -17.74 10.63
N ASN A 70 -7.98 -17.11 11.74
CA ASN A 70 -8.97 -16.61 12.71
C ASN A 70 -9.37 -15.16 12.41
N LYS A 71 -8.49 -14.43 11.70
CA LYS A 71 -8.69 -13.03 11.34
C LYS A 71 -8.11 -12.77 9.96
N ILE A 72 -8.78 -11.92 9.19
CA ILE A 72 -8.32 -11.46 7.88
C ILE A 72 -8.16 -9.96 7.94
N LEU A 73 -6.94 -9.49 7.69
CA LEU A 73 -6.58 -8.09 7.59
C LEU A 73 -6.31 -7.74 6.13
N VAL A 74 -6.63 -6.53 5.74
CA VAL A 74 -6.47 -6.03 4.38
C VAL A 74 -5.70 -4.72 4.38
N ALA A 75 -4.53 -4.70 3.73
CA ALA A 75 -3.73 -3.51 3.51
C ALA A 75 -3.96 -2.98 2.09
N TYR A 76 -5.15 -2.41 1.90
CA TYR A 76 -5.59 -1.71 0.70
C TYR A 76 -6.31 -0.41 1.11
N GLY A 77 -5.99 0.71 0.43
CA GLY A 77 -6.82 1.90 0.41
C GLY A 77 -8.06 1.68 -0.46
N ASP A 78 -8.91 2.68 -0.60
CA ASP A 78 -9.99 2.60 -1.58
C ASP A 78 -9.43 2.42 -3.00
N CYS A 79 -8.31 3.08 -3.31
CA CYS A 79 -7.54 2.91 -4.55
C CYS A 79 -8.43 2.92 -5.81
N GLY A 80 -9.51 3.73 -5.82
CA GLY A 80 -10.44 3.87 -6.95
C GLY A 80 -11.53 2.81 -7.02
N THR A 81 -11.73 2.00 -5.98
CA THR A 81 -12.83 1.03 -5.91
C THR A 81 -14.18 1.67 -5.56
N LYS A 82 -14.19 2.98 -5.28
CA LYS A 82 -15.40 3.79 -5.05
C LYS A 82 -16.30 3.22 -3.95
N GLY A 83 -15.70 2.73 -2.86
CA GLY A 83 -16.39 2.15 -1.71
C GLY A 83 -16.81 0.68 -1.86
N GLU A 84 -16.65 0.06 -3.03
CA GLU A 84 -16.98 -1.36 -3.22
C GLU A 84 -16.09 -2.28 -2.37
N LEU A 85 -14.87 -1.84 -2.07
CA LEU A 85 -13.98 -2.53 -1.14
C LEU A 85 -14.60 -2.61 0.25
N ASP A 86 -15.08 -1.51 0.80
CA ASP A 86 -15.69 -1.48 2.14
C ASP A 86 -16.95 -2.36 2.19
N LYS A 87 -17.81 -2.30 1.18
CA LYS A 87 -18.98 -3.17 1.08
C LYS A 87 -18.63 -4.67 1.09
N LEU A 88 -17.53 -5.06 0.44
CA LEU A 88 -17.03 -6.44 0.49
C LEU A 88 -16.55 -6.80 1.90
N LEU A 89 -15.81 -5.91 2.54
CA LEU A 89 -15.20 -6.18 3.84
C LEU A 89 -16.25 -6.28 4.95
N ASP A 90 -17.26 -5.41 4.96
CA ASP A 90 -18.38 -5.45 5.90
C ASP A 90 -19.10 -6.80 5.84
N LYS A 91 -19.40 -7.29 4.61
CA LYS A 91 -20.02 -8.61 4.42
C LYS A 91 -19.13 -9.78 4.81
N SER A 92 -17.80 -9.57 4.76
CA SER A 92 -16.86 -10.66 5.02
C SER A 92 -16.32 -10.68 6.44
N GLY A 93 -16.47 -9.62 7.23
CA GLY A 93 -15.85 -9.47 8.54
C GLY A 93 -14.33 -9.34 8.49
N ALA A 94 -13.76 -9.04 7.31
CA ALA A 94 -12.36 -8.68 7.19
C ALA A 94 -12.18 -7.19 7.51
N VAL A 95 -11.02 -6.82 8.06
CA VAL A 95 -10.75 -5.45 8.51
C VAL A 95 -9.61 -4.86 7.69
N ARG A 96 -9.79 -3.64 7.17
CA ARG A 96 -8.73 -2.94 6.46
C ARG A 96 -8.14 -1.77 7.24
N ILE A 97 -6.92 -1.42 6.90
CA ILE A 97 -6.36 -0.12 7.25
C ILE A 97 -7.18 0.97 6.54
N LYS A 98 -7.58 2.00 7.28
CA LYS A 98 -8.35 3.12 6.72
C LYS A 98 -7.47 4.00 5.85
N GLY A 99 -8.05 4.61 4.84
CA GLY A 99 -7.42 5.55 3.91
C GLY A 99 -7.96 5.39 2.50
N ASN A 100 -7.97 6.48 1.74
CA ASN A 100 -8.37 6.50 0.33
C ASN A 100 -7.23 6.00 -0.56
N HIS A 101 -5.99 6.25 -0.13
CA HIS A 101 -4.78 5.88 -0.85
C HIS A 101 -3.79 5.18 0.07
N CYS A 102 -2.94 4.31 -0.51
CA CYS A 102 -1.87 3.65 0.26
C CYS A 102 -0.83 4.63 0.84
N TYR A 103 -0.76 5.86 0.35
CA TYR A 103 0.09 6.92 0.92
C TYR A 103 -0.30 7.27 2.36
N GLU A 104 -1.59 7.23 2.68
CA GLU A 104 -2.11 7.45 4.04
C GLU A 104 -1.65 6.37 5.02
N PHE A 105 -1.30 5.20 4.52
CA PHE A 105 -0.74 4.12 5.37
C PHE A 105 0.64 4.48 5.92
N PHE A 106 1.36 5.35 5.24
CA PHE A 106 2.69 5.81 5.65
C PHE A 106 2.61 7.08 6.48
N THR A 107 1.78 8.05 6.09
CA THR A 107 1.68 9.36 6.75
C THR A 107 0.64 9.39 7.86
N GLY A 108 -0.41 8.57 7.77
CA GLY A 108 -1.68 8.78 8.45
C GLY A 108 -2.59 9.72 7.64
N SER A 109 -3.92 9.54 7.76
CA SER A 109 -4.89 10.29 6.96
C SER A 109 -4.85 11.78 7.24
N GLU A 110 -4.73 12.20 8.52
CA GLU A 110 -4.68 13.62 8.89
C GLU A 110 -3.45 14.33 8.31
N GLU A 111 -2.28 13.70 8.40
CA GLU A 111 -1.05 14.29 7.88
C GLU A 111 -1.04 14.27 6.33
N PHE A 112 -1.58 13.23 5.72
CA PHE A 112 -1.73 13.18 4.27
C PHE A 112 -2.65 14.28 3.77
N GLU A 113 -3.76 14.52 4.44
CA GLU A 113 -4.70 15.59 4.10
C GLU A 113 -4.04 16.97 4.18
N LYS A 114 -3.22 17.23 5.21
CA LYS A 114 -2.43 18.47 5.32
C LYS A 114 -1.47 18.63 4.13
N ILE A 115 -0.75 17.56 3.76
CA ILE A 115 0.17 17.58 2.61
C ILE A 115 -0.60 17.82 1.32
N PHE A 116 -1.72 17.11 1.13
CA PHE A 116 -2.54 17.21 -0.07
C PHE A 116 -3.17 18.60 -0.22
N SER A 117 -3.72 19.15 0.85
CA SER A 117 -4.39 20.46 0.85
C SER A 117 -3.40 21.62 0.73
N SER A 118 -2.17 21.46 1.25
CA SER A 118 -1.15 22.51 1.18
C SER A 118 -0.62 22.72 -0.23
N GLU A 119 -0.74 21.72 -1.11
CA GLU A 119 -0.16 21.78 -2.43
C GLU A 119 -0.92 20.92 -3.45
N ILE A 120 -1.97 21.53 -3.99
CA ILE A 120 -2.74 20.94 -5.10
C ILE A 120 -1.84 20.85 -6.33
N GLY A 121 -1.79 19.66 -6.96
CA GLY A 121 -0.92 19.39 -8.08
C GLY A 121 0.39 18.67 -7.69
N SER A 122 0.37 17.95 -6.55
CA SER A 122 1.48 17.07 -6.15
C SER A 122 1.36 15.67 -6.75
N PHE A 123 2.47 15.17 -7.30
CA PHE A 123 2.62 13.79 -7.72
C PHE A 123 3.39 13.02 -6.65
N TYR A 124 2.82 11.94 -6.14
CA TYR A 124 3.38 11.21 -5.00
C TYR A 124 4.12 9.95 -5.44
N LEU A 125 5.30 9.72 -4.86
CA LEU A 125 6.03 8.46 -5.00
C LEU A 125 6.32 7.86 -3.63
N SER A 126 6.23 6.54 -3.52
CA SER A 126 6.72 5.73 -2.41
C SER A 126 8.05 5.05 -2.80
N ASP A 127 8.75 4.40 -1.86
CA ASP A 127 9.97 3.62 -2.15
C ASP A 127 9.74 2.62 -3.30
N TYR A 128 8.57 1.98 -3.32
CA TYR A 128 8.20 1.05 -4.37
C TYR A 128 8.05 1.73 -5.73
N LEU A 129 7.34 2.86 -5.80
CA LEU A 129 7.14 3.59 -7.05
C LEU A 129 8.43 4.20 -7.57
N VAL A 130 9.33 4.66 -6.68
CA VAL A 130 10.66 5.10 -7.07
C VAL A 130 11.50 3.96 -7.64
N THR A 131 11.45 2.78 -6.99
CA THR A 131 12.19 1.60 -7.44
C THR A 131 11.76 1.15 -8.84
N PHE A 132 10.47 1.21 -9.11
CA PHE A 132 9.87 0.73 -10.37
C PHE A 132 9.33 1.87 -11.23
N PHE A 133 9.88 3.08 -11.10
CA PHE A 133 9.42 4.28 -11.80
C PHE A 133 9.35 4.07 -13.31
N ASP A 134 10.40 3.54 -13.91
CA ASP A 134 10.45 3.27 -15.34
C ASP A 134 9.32 2.36 -15.81
N LYS A 135 9.13 1.25 -15.08
CA LYS A 135 8.14 0.24 -15.46
C LYS A 135 6.70 0.68 -15.20
N LEU A 136 6.45 1.29 -14.06
CA LEU A 136 5.07 1.61 -13.63
C LEU A 136 4.59 2.96 -14.15
N ILE A 137 5.49 3.94 -14.24
CA ILE A 137 5.14 5.30 -14.68
C ILE A 137 5.48 5.47 -16.16
N LEU A 138 6.74 5.31 -16.56
CA LEU A 138 7.14 5.61 -17.94
C LEU A 138 6.58 4.62 -18.95
N ASP A 139 6.71 3.31 -18.68
CA ASP A 139 6.13 2.27 -19.55
C ASP A 139 4.62 2.18 -19.35
N GLY A 140 4.15 2.22 -18.09
CA GLY A 140 2.74 2.09 -17.74
C GLY A 140 1.85 3.19 -18.31
N LEU A 141 2.36 4.42 -18.43
CA LEU A 141 1.69 5.56 -19.06
C LEU A 141 2.05 5.72 -20.54
N GLY A 142 2.88 4.83 -21.10
CA GLY A 142 3.28 4.89 -22.51
C GLY A 142 4.27 6.00 -22.84
N ILE A 143 4.83 6.70 -21.86
CA ILE A 143 5.72 7.86 -22.03
C ILE A 143 7.01 7.46 -22.77
N LYS A 144 7.55 6.26 -22.53
CA LYS A 144 8.74 5.79 -23.27
C LYS A 144 8.50 5.67 -24.76
N LYS A 145 7.30 5.22 -25.17
CA LYS A 145 6.92 5.09 -26.58
C LYS A 145 6.50 6.43 -27.20
N HIS A 146 5.88 7.27 -26.39
CA HIS A 146 5.27 8.51 -26.81
C HIS A 146 5.67 9.65 -25.84
N PRO A 147 6.89 10.23 -25.96
CA PRO A 147 7.43 11.20 -25.00
C PRO A 147 6.54 12.43 -24.76
N HIS A 148 5.76 12.85 -25.75
CA HIS A 148 4.82 13.98 -25.62
C HIS A 148 3.71 13.73 -24.57
N LEU A 149 3.43 12.47 -24.23
CA LEU A 149 2.46 12.11 -23.18
C LEU A 149 2.89 12.60 -21.81
N ARG A 150 4.20 12.76 -21.57
CA ARG A 150 4.72 13.36 -20.33
C ARG A 150 4.08 14.72 -20.09
N ASP A 151 4.15 15.59 -21.07
CA ASP A 151 3.68 16.99 -20.96
C ASP A 151 2.16 17.05 -20.86
N ILE A 152 1.44 16.08 -21.45
CA ILE A 152 -0.01 15.97 -21.34
C ILE A 152 -0.41 15.53 -19.92
N TYR A 153 0.21 14.47 -19.41
CA TYR A 153 -0.17 13.91 -18.09
C TYR A 153 0.28 14.80 -16.94
N PHE A 154 1.45 15.43 -17.04
CA PHE A 154 2.05 16.17 -15.93
C PHE A 154 1.88 17.68 -15.99
N LYS A 155 1.19 18.24 -17.00
CA LYS A 155 0.99 19.70 -17.18
C LYS A 155 0.39 20.41 -15.97
N ASN A 156 -0.43 19.71 -15.18
CA ASN A 156 -1.11 20.28 -14.01
C ASN A 156 -0.40 19.97 -12.70
N TYR A 157 0.69 19.16 -12.75
CA TYR A 157 1.50 18.90 -11.58
C TYR A 157 2.59 19.96 -11.43
N LYS A 158 2.90 20.32 -10.20
CA LYS A 158 3.94 21.31 -9.86
C LYS A 158 5.09 20.66 -9.12
N LYS A 159 4.78 19.67 -8.31
CA LYS A 159 5.72 19.04 -7.39
C LYS A 159 5.66 17.52 -7.43
N LEU A 160 6.81 16.88 -7.29
CA LEU A 160 6.93 15.47 -6.97
C LEU A 160 7.27 15.34 -5.50
N VAL A 161 6.38 14.72 -4.71
CA VAL A 161 6.58 14.45 -3.29
C VAL A 161 6.99 13.00 -3.10
N TYR A 162 8.23 12.77 -2.69
CA TYR A 162 8.72 11.44 -2.34
C TYR A 162 8.43 11.17 -0.86
N LEU A 163 7.44 10.33 -0.61
CA LEU A 163 7.10 9.80 0.71
C LEU A 163 7.98 8.57 0.96
N ALA A 164 9.08 8.73 1.68
CA ALA A 164 10.09 7.70 1.88
C ALA A 164 9.73 6.79 3.07
N GLN A 165 9.71 5.49 2.86
CA GLN A 165 9.52 4.50 3.92
C GLN A 165 10.85 4.08 4.55
N THR A 166 11.94 4.20 3.80
CA THR A 166 13.30 3.88 4.26
C THR A 166 14.23 5.07 4.05
N ASN A 167 15.25 5.19 4.90
CA ASN A 167 16.27 6.23 4.75
C ASN A 167 17.35 5.79 3.75
N ASN A 168 16.93 5.58 2.48
CA ASN A 168 17.77 5.07 1.41
C ASN A 168 18.19 6.21 0.46
N ILE A 169 19.46 6.60 0.52
CA ILE A 169 20.02 7.69 -0.30
C ILE A 169 19.95 7.40 -1.82
N VAL A 170 20.01 6.12 -2.22
CA VAL A 170 19.89 5.74 -3.64
C VAL A 170 18.48 6.01 -4.14
N LEU A 171 17.45 5.68 -3.33
CA LEU A 171 16.06 5.99 -3.68
C LEU A 171 15.81 7.50 -3.69
N GLN A 172 16.38 8.25 -2.75
CA GLN A 172 16.27 9.72 -2.76
C GLN A 172 16.82 10.33 -4.05
N ARG A 173 18.01 9.87 -4.49
CA ARG A 173 18.59 10.32 -5.78
C ARG A 173 17.72 9.93 -6.96
N LYS A 174 17.20 8.70 -7.01
CA LYS A 174 16.30 8.25 -8.07
C LYS A 174 15.00 9.07 -8.11
N ALA A 175 14.41 9.37 -6.95
CA ALA A 175 13.21 10.19 -6.86
C ALA A 175 13.45 11.62 -7.36
N LYS A 176 14.63 12.20 -7.04
CA LYS A 176 15.01 13.50 -7.57
C LYS A 176 15.17 13.47 -9.09
N LEU A 177 15.87 12.48 -9.64
CA LEU A 177 15.99 12.31 -11.09
C LEU A 177 14.62 12.15 -11.78
N ALA A 178 13.68 11.44 -11.13
CA ALA A 178 12.32 11.33 -11.64
C ALA A 178 11.60 12.69 -11.66
N ALA A 179 11.78 13.52 -10.62
CA ALA A 179 11.23 14.87 -10.59
C ALA A 179 11.83 15.73 -11.72
N ASP A 180 13.15 15.72 -11.88
CA ASP A 180 13.86 16.46 -12.92
C ASP A 180 13.38 16.02 -14.33
N PHE A 181 13.22 14.71 -14.56
CA PHE A 181 12.67 14.17 -15.82
C PHE A 181 11.26 14.65 -16.10
N LEU A 182 10.40 14.70 -15.08
CA LEU A 182 9.01 15.14 -15.19
C LEU A 182 8.87 16.67 -15.25
N GLY A 183 9.94 17.43 -15.00
CA GLY A 183 9.90 18.89 -14.91
C GLY A 183 9.20 19.40 -13.65
N LEU A 184 9.24 18.65 -12.56
CA LEU A 184 8.56 18.95 -11.30
C LEU A 184 9.55 19.36 -10.21
N GLU A 185 9.11 20.23 -9.29
CA GLU A 185 9.85 20.52 -8.07
C GLU A 185 9.94 19.26 -7.20
N TYR A 186 11.13 18.99 -6.63
CA TYR A 186 11.33 17.82 -5.78
C TYR A 186 11.09 18.14 -4.30
N SER A 187 10.29 17.32 -3.64
CA SER A 187 10.10 17.37 -2.19
C SER A 187 10.29 15.98 -1.58
N TYR A 188 10.96 15.92 -0.43
CA TYR A 188 11.24 14.69 0.31
C TYR A 188 10.59 14.73 1.67
N LYS A 189 9.88 13.65 2.03
CA LYS A 189 9.33 13.45 3.36
C LYS A 189 9.57 12.02 3.82
N PHE A 190 10.33 11.84 4.90
CA PHE A 190 10.45 10.56 5.55
C PHE A 190 9.19 10.25 6.36
N THR A 191 8.56 9.12 6.08
CA THR A 191 7.32 8.67 6.73
C THR A 191 7.51 7.41 7.55
N GLY A 192 8.46 6.55 7.16
CA GLY A 192 8.52 5.19 7.69
C GLY A 192 7.25 4.41 7.39
N TYR A 193 6.89 3.47 8.26
CA TYR A 193 5.68 2.63 8.15
C TYR A 193 4.95 2.46 9.50
N LYS A 194 5.14 3.43 10.40
CA LYS A 194 4.58 3.40 11.76
C LYS A 194 3.06 3.20 11.80
N ASN A 195 2.33 3.82 10.87
CA ASN A 195 0.86 3.72 10.88
C ASN A 195 0.38 2.32 10.48
N ILE A 196 1.10 1.62 9.60
CA ILE A 196 0.79 0.22 9.28
C ILE A 196 1.05 -0.66 10.52
N GLU A 197 2.14 -0.42 11.22
CA GLU A 197 2.50 -1.14 12.44
C GLU A 197 1.45 -0.92 13.53
N LEU A 198 1.03 0.32 13.76
CA LEU A 198 -0.01 0.67 14.72
C LEU A 198 -1.34 -0.02 14.37
N PHE A 199 -1.74 -0.04 13.11
CA PHE A 199 -2.93 -0.76 12.68
C PHE A 199 -2.85 -2.25 13.01
N ILE A 200 -1.75 -2.92 12.67
CA ILE A 200 -1.58 -4.34 12.94
C ILE A 200 -1.61 -4.59 14.46
N ASN A 201 -0.86 -3.81 15.26
CA ASN A 201 -0.84 -3.93 16.72
C ASN A 201 -2.24 -3.76 17.33
N HIS A 202 -2.99 -2.75 16.90
CA HIS A 202 -4.37 -2.56 17.34
C HIS A 202 -5.25 -3.78 17.03
N GLN A 203 -5.06 -4.37 15.84
CA GLN A 203 -5.80 -5.58 15.46
C GLN A 203 -5.36 -6.84 16.22
N LEU A 204 -4.14 -6.87 16.74
CA LEU A 204 -3.64 -7.93 17.60
C LEU A 204 -4.13 -7.80 19.04
N SER A 205 -4.29 -6.57 19.54
CA SER A 205 -4.76 -6.29 20.91
C SER A 205 -6.26 -6.53 21.07
N ASN A 206 -7.06 -6.32 20.04
CA ASN A 206 -8.52 -6.57 20.01
C ASN A 206 -8.85 -8.04 19.68
N ARG A 207 -8.33 -8.95 20.52
CA ARG A 207 -8.56 -10.41 20.41
C ARG A 207 -9.78 -10.86 21.21
#